data_646c9f49a21d857085c209e3b2751fe0
#
_entry.id   646c9f49a21d857085c209e3b2751fe0
#
_cell.length_a   1.000
_cell.length_b   1.000
_cell.length_c   1.000
_cell.angle_alpha   90.00
_cell.angle_beta   90.00
_cell.angle_gamma   90.00
#
_symmetry.space_group_name_H-M   'P 1'
#
loop_
_entity.id
_entity.type
_entity.pdbx_description
1 polymer ?
#
loop_
_entity_poly.entity_id
_entity_poly.type
_entity_poly.pdbx_seq_one_letter_code
_entity_poly.pdbx_strand_id
1 'polypeptide(L)'
;MTSSPTATPARARDAHPQPRDFNTGTPWYVVQTKPRQEHLAVNHLAEQGYHTYLPLLACWKRRQRRWTRVQEAYFPRYAFFSPAHHQQSIAPVRSTSGVSRVICFGHTPATIAPHILQELHTLEHSLQRQHPDTPATLFKSGDTVLLADGPLSGQTGIISSCAKDRVTVMMSLLGQNNPVTVPLHTVTHPP
;
A
#
# COMPACT_ATOMS: atom_id res chain seq x y z
N MET A 1 -33.96 -21.03 -5.75
CA MET A 1 -33.67 -20.08 -4.66
C MET A 1 -32.22 -20.28 -4.29
N THR A 2 -31.30 -19.55 -4.95
CA THR A 2 -29.86 -19.65 -4.78
C THR A 2 -29.39 -18.33 -4.18
N SER A 3 -29.12 -18.36 -2.87
CA SER A 3 -28.59 -17.21 -2.14
C SER A 3 -27.12 -17.04 -2.48
N SER A 4 -26.77 -15.93 -3.14
CA SER A 4 -25.40 -15.48 -3.34
C SER A 4 -24.81 -15.04 -1.99
N PRO A 5 -23.57 -15.42 -1.64
CA PRO A 5 -22.92 -14.88 -0.45
C PRO A 5 -22.48 -13.44 -0.74
N THR A 6 -23.10 -12.51 -0.08
CA THR A 6 -22.71 -11.10 0.00
C THR A 6 -21.31 -11.03 0.60
N ALA A 7 -20.32 -10.64 -0.21
CA ALA A 7 -19.00 -10.33 0.27
C ALA A 7 -19.09 -9.09 1.19
N THR A 8 -18.93 -9.29 2.47
CA THR A 8 -18.81 -8.21 3.46
C THR A 8 -17.57 -7.38 3.11
N PRO A 9 -17.70 -6.07 2.83
CA PRO A 9 -16.53 -5.22 2.60
C PRO A 9 -15.70 -5.20 3.89
N ALA A 10 -14.39 -5.45 3.75
CA ALA A 10 -13.42 -5.29 4.84
C ALA A 10 -13.62 -3.91 5.47
N ARG A 11 -13.79 -3.90 6.80
CA ARG A 11 -14.12 -2.73 7.61
C ARG A 11 -13.20 -1.56 7.25
N ALA A 12 -13.83 -0.46 6.82
CA ALA A 12 -13.24 0.88 6.66
C ALA A 12 -12.82 1.45 8.03
N ARG A 13 -11.86 0.83 8.71
CA ARG A 13 -11.31 1.30 10.00
C ARG A 13 -10.02 2.12 9.85
N ASP A 14 -9.51 2.23 8.62
CA ASP A 14 -8.23 2.87 8.34
C ASP A 14 -8.35 4.09 7.40
N ALA A 15 -9.56 4.55 7.12
CA ALA A 15 -9.77 5.74 6.31
C ALA A 15 -9.54 6.99 7.17
N HIS A 16 -8.28 7.39 7.34
CA HIS A 16 -7.93 8.72 7.83
C HIS A 16 -8.33 9.73 6.74
N PRO A 17 -9.07 10.82 7.08
CA PRO A 17 -9.40 11.86 6.10
C PRO A 17 -8.13 12.52 5.59
N GLN A 18 -7.81 12.29 4.33
CA GLN A 18 -6.68 12.91 3.67
C GLN A 18 -7.03 14.37 3.34
N PRO A 19 -6.11 15.32 3.50
CA PRO A 19 -6.38 16.71 3.14
C PRO A 19 -6.61 16.82 1.64
N ARG A 20 -7.61 17.57 1.26
CA ARG A 20 -7.89 17.90 -0.16
C ARG A 20 -7.02 19.05 -0.66
N ASP A 21 -6.55 19.88 0.25
CA ASP A 21 -5.70 21.03 0.01
C ASP A 21 -4.56 21.02 1.03
N PHE A 22 -3.35 21.19 0.53
CA PHE A 22 -2.14 21.26 1.37
C PHE A 22 -1.73 22.70 1.69
N ASN A 23 -2.43 23.69 1.14
CA ASN A 23 -2.19 25.10 1.43
C ASN A 23 -2.89 25.53 2.73
N THR A 24 -2.44 24.98 3.85
CA THR A 24 -2.99 25.21 5.18
C THR A 24 -2.60 26.56 5.79
N GLY A 25 -1.75 27.35 5.12
CA GLY A 25 -1.16 28.58 5.66
C GLY A 25 -0.05 28.32 6.67
N THR A 26 0.14 27.08 7.14
CA THR A 26 1.14 26.66 8.12
C THR A 26 2.12 25.67 7.49
N PRO A 27 3.37 25.60 8.00
CA PRO A 27 4.37 24.69 7.45
C PRO A 27 3.97 23.23 7.63
N TRP A 28 4.26 22.41 6.63
CA TRP A 28 4.19 20.95 6.71
C TRP A 28 5.52 20.38 7.21
N TYR A 29 5.43 19.51 8.20
CA TYR A 29 6.55 18.85 8.84
C TYR A 29 6.53 17.36 8.57
N VAL A 30 7.69 16.71 8.77
CA VAL A 30 7.87 15.29 8.59
C VAL A 30 8.05 14.60 9.94
N VAL A 31 7.27 13.55 10.19
CA VAL A 31 7.47 12.66 11.34
C VAL A 31 7.97 11.30 10.88
N GLN A 32 8.87 10.73 11.66
CA GLN A 32 9.17 9.31 11.62
C GLN A 32 8.27 8.58 12.62
N THR A 33 7.60 7.55 12.16
CA THR A 33 6.72 6.72 12.99
C THR A 33 7.44 5.49 13.51
N LYS A 34 6.87 4.86 14.52
CA LYS A 34 7.25 3.50 14.91
C LYS A 34 6.88 2.53 13.78
N PRO A 35 7.58 1.38 13.64
CA PRO A 35 7.29 0.41 12.57
C PRO A 35 5.83 -0.04 12.58
N ARG A 36 5.16 0.03 11.44
CA ARG A 36 3.76 -0.36 11.24
C ARG A 36 2.74 0.40 12.09
N GLN A 37 3.11 1.60 12.57
CA GLN A 37 2.23 2.46 13.36
C GLN A 37 1.92 3.79 12.65
N GLU A 38 2.08 3.85 11.34
CA GLU A 38 1.84 5.04 10.52
C GLU A 38 0.41 5.55 10.68
N HIS A 39 -0.58 4.68 10.53
CA HIS A 39 -2.00 5.01 10.71
C HIS A 39 -2.32 5.44 12.15
N LEU A 40 -1.73 4.76 13.13
CA LEU A 40 -1.91 5.12 14.54
C LEU A 40 -1.38 6.53 14.82
N ALA A 41 -0.20 6.84 14.31
CA ALA A 41 0.43 8.15 14.48
C ALA A 41 -0.41 9.28 13.86
N VAL A 42 -0.86 9.12 12.60
CA VAL A 42 -1.65 10.16 11.93
C VAL A 42 -3.02 10.35 12.56
N ASN A 43 -3.66 9.28 13.06
CA ASN A 43 -4.94 9.38 13.76
C ASN A 43 -4.79 10.17 15.04
N HIS A 44 -3.81 9.87 15.90
CA HIS A 44 -3.58 10.61 17.14
C HIS A 44 -3.13 12.06 16.91
N LEU A 45 -2.38 12.33 15.83
CA LEU A 45 -2.06 13.70 15.46
C LEU A 45 -3.31 14.46 15.00
N ALA A 46 -4.19 13.84 14.25
CA ALA A 46 -5.47 14.45 13.84
C ALA A 46 -6.39 14.72 15.04
N GLU A 47 -6.47 13.80 16.02
CA GLU A 47 -7.20 13.99 17.27
C GLU A 47 -6.67 15.17 18.08
N GLN A 48 -5.36 15.50 17.96
CA GLN A 48 -4.74 16.68 18.56
C GLN A 48 -4.96 17.96 17.73
N GLY A 49 -5.71 17.88 16.65
CA GLY A 49 -6.06 19.03 15.80
C GLY A 49 -5.02 19.39 14.75
N TYR A 50 -4.03 18.52 14.46
CA TYR A 50 -3.13 18.73 13.33
C TYR A 50 -3.77 18.28 12.02
N HIS A 51 -3.48 18.99 10.94
CA HIS A 51 -3.66 18.43 9.60
C HIS A 51 -2.64 17.32 9.40
N THR A 52 -3.05 16.19 8.86
CA THR A 52 -2.15 15.04 8.67
C THR A 52 -2.29 14.47 7.27
N TYR A 53 -1.19 13.94 6.73
CA TYR A 53 -1.17 13.28 5.45
C TYR A 53 -0.28 12.03 5.51
N LEU A 54 -0.85 10.90 5.11
CA LEU A 54 -0.16 9.64 4.94
C LEU A 54 -0.38 9.17 3.52
N PRO A 55 0.60 9.34 2.62
CA PRO A 55 0.48 8.82 1.26
C PRO A 55 0.38 7.30 1.28
N LEU A 56 -0.62 6.76 0.57
CA LEU A 56 -0.91 5.33 0.55
C LEU A 56 -0.81 4.78 -0.87
N LEU A 57 -0.22 3.61 -1.00
CA LEU A 57 -0.19 2.85 -2.23
C LEU A 57 -1.07 1.60 -2.08
N ALA A 58 -2.01 1.43 -3.01
CA ALA A 58 -2.76 0.20 -3.10
C ALA A 58 -1.87 -0.88 -3.73
N CYS A 59 -1.77 -2.03 -3.09
CA CYS A 59 -1.04 -3.17 -3.63
C CYS A 59 -1.80 -4.48 -3.36
N TRP A 60 -1.51 -5.49 -4.17
CA TRP A 60 -2.03 -6.82 -3.95
C TRP A 60 -1.04 -7.62 -3.11
N LYS A 61 -1.52 -8.18 -1.98
CA LYS A 61 -0.74 -9.09 -1.15
C LYS A 61 -1.43 -10.44 -1.03
N ARG A 62 -0.61 -11.49 -1.11
CA ARG A 62 -1.09 -12.84 -0.87
C ARG A 62 -1.14 -13.10 0.65
N ARG A 63 -2.36 -13.37 1.16
CA ARG A 63 -2.60 -13.75 2.56
C ARG A 63 -3.47 -14.99 2.59
N GLN A 64 -3.07 -16.00 3.33
CA GLN A 64 -3.85 -17.25 3.50
C GLN A 64 -4.37 -17.81 2.16
N ARG A 65 -3.48 -17.93 1.16
CA ARG A 65 -3.80 -18.43 -0.20
C ARG A 65 -4.80 -17.57 -0.98
N ARG A 66 -5.02 -16.30 -0.57
CA ARG A 66 -5.89 -15.35 -1.28
C ARG A 66 -5.15 -14.06 -1.55
N TRP A 67 -5.38 -13.50 -2.71
CA TRP A 67 -4.94 -12.15 -3.04
C TRP A 67 -5.90 -11.15 -2.41
N THR A 68 -5.38 -10.25 -1.62
CA THR A 68 -6.13 -9.20 -0.95
C THR A 68 -5.52 -7.86 -1.31
N ARG A 69 -6.35 -6.92 -1.77
CA ARG A 69 -5.94 -5.54 -1.98
C ARG A 69 -5.74 -4.89 -0.62
N VAL A 70 -4.55 -4.35 -0.39
CA VAL A 70 -4.18 -3.65 0.84
C VAL A 70 -3.65 -2.27 0.49
N GLN A 71 -3.82 -1.33 1.41
CA GLN A 71 -3.19 -0.02 1.34
C GLN A 71 -1.98 -0.02 2.26
N GLU A 72 -0.84 0.42 1.75
CA GLU A 72 0.40 0.55 2.52
C GLU A 72 0.94 1.95 2.39
N ALA A 73 1.64 2.41 3.44
CA ALA A 73 2.32 3.69 3.39
C ALA A 73 3.31 3.72 2.22
N TYR A 74 3.18 4.73 1.34
CA TYR A 74 4.09 4.94 0.21
C TYR A 74 5.53 5.14 0.70
N PHE A 75 5.68 5.84 1.83
CA PHE A 75 6.94 5.97 2.56
C PHE A 75 6.82 5.24 3.90
N PRO A 76 7.26 3.97 4.01
CA PRO A 76 7.19 3.26 5.28
C PRO A 76 7.88 4.04 6.40
N ARG A 77 7.20 4.18 7.53
CA ARG A 77 7.65 4.90 8.73
C ARG A 77 7.71 6.43 8.60
N TYR A 78 7.13 7.04 7.58
CA TYR A 78 7.06 8.49 7.45
C TYR A 78 5.62 8.94 7.22
N ALA A 79 5.27 10.05 7.83
CA ALA A 79 4.02 10.75 7.63
C ALA A 79 4.23 12.26 7.71
N PHE A 80 3.27 13.01 7.24
CA PHE A 80 3.33 14.47 7.20
C PHE A 80 2.25 15.05 8.10
N PHE A 81 2.55 16.17 8.72
CA PHE A 81 1.60 16.92 9.54
C PHE A 81 1.82 18.42 9.44
N SER A 82 0.78 19.19 9.68
CA SER A 82 0.82 20.64 9.74
C SER A 82 -0.03 21.13 10.91
N PRO A 83 0.39 22.14 11.67
CA PRO A 83 -0.47 22.79 12.65
C PRO A 83 -1.73 23.36 12.00
N ALA A 84 -2.87 23.30 12.67
CA ALA A 84 -4.10 23.91 12.18
C ALA A 84 -4.04 25.46 12.15
N HIS A 85 -3.18 26.03 12.99
CA HIS A 85 -2.95 27.48 13.05
C HIS A 85 -1.53 27.79 13.56
N HIS A 86 -1.01 28.97 13.26
CA HIS A 86 0.37 29.38 13.57
C HIS A 86 0.76 29.32 15.04
N GLN A 87 -0.21 29.42 15.96
CA GLN A 87 0.04 29.37 17.41
C GLN A 87 0.10 27.96 17.96
N GLN A 88 -0.28 26.94 17.19
CA GLN A 88 -0.23 25.56 17.64
C GLN A 88 1.21 25.05 17.69
N SER A 89 1.66 24.70 18.88
CA SER A 89 3.01 24.17 19.10
C SER A 89 3.16 22.76 18.48
N ILE A 90 4.30 22.47 17.86
CA ILE A 90 4.66 21.13 17.40
C ILE A 90 5.40 20.31 18.46
N ALA A 91 5.68 20.87 19.64
CA ALA A 91 6.42 20.18 20.69
C ALA A 91 5.72 18.88 21.20
N PRO A 92 4.38 18.82 21.33
CA PRO A 92 3.68 17.61 21.77
C PRO A 92 3.79 16.44 20.78
N VAL A 93 4.03 16.71 19.49
CA VAL A 93 4.06 15.69 18.41
C VAL A 93 5.04 14.56 18.72
N ARG A 94 6.20 14.87 19.29
CA ARG A 94 7.23 13.88 19.67
C ARG A 94 6.76 12.87 20.72
N SER A 95 5.74 13.23 21.52
CA SER A 95 5.16 12.38 22.56
C SER A 95 3.88 11.68 22.12
N THR A 96 3.46 11.89 20.85
CA THR A 96 2.26 11.27 20.30
C THR A 96 2.48 9.77 20.08
N SER A 97 1.48 8.99 20.45
CA SER A 97 1.50 7.53 20.24
C SER A 97 1.68 7.20 18.77
N GLY A 98 2.56 6.27 18.46
CA GLY A 98 2.91 5.91 17.07
C GLY A 98 4.01 6.77 16.44
N VAL A 99 4.29 7.96 16.97
CA VAL A 99 5.41 8.79 16.56
C VAL A 99 6.69 8.31 17.22
N SER A 100 7.78 8.27 16.46
CA SER A 100 9.14 8.01 16.96
C SER A 100 9.87 9.34 17.20
N ARG A 101 9.85 10.23 16.21
CA ARG A 101 10.43 11.58 16.30
C ARG A 101 9.92 12.49 15.18
N VAL A 102 10.03 13.78 15.39
CA VAL A 102 9.97 14.77 14.31
C VAL A 102 11.33 14.80 13.61
N ILE A 103 11.33 14.79 12.29
CA ILE A 103 12.57 14.88 11.50
C ILE A 103 13.12 16.30 11.61
N CYS A 104 14.42 16.41 11.86
CA CYS A 104 15.12 17.69 11.97
C CYS A 104 16.43 17.67 11.19
N PHE A 105 16.82 18.84 10.69
CA PHE A 105 18.16 19.13 10.21
C PHE A 105 18.87 19.98 11.28
N GLY A 106 19.78 19.36 12.01
CA GLY A 106 20.31 19.95 13.25
C GLY A 106 19.19 20.14 14.28
N HIS A 107 18.95 21.39 14.68
CA HIS A 107 17.89 21.75 15.62
C HIS A 107 16.60 22.23 14.97
N THR A 108 16.57 22.38 13.64
CA THR A 108 15.42 22.91 12.90
C THR A 108 14.57 21.76 12.36
N PRO A 109 13.25 21.71 12.67
CA PRO A 109 12.34 20.73 12.11
C PRO A 109 12.31 20.80 10.58
N ALA A 110 12.38 19.64 9.95
CA ALA A 110 12.32 19.54 8.49
C ALA A 110 10.93 19.90 7.99
N THR A 111 10.86 20.79 7.03
CA THR A 111 9.62 21.20 6.36
C THR A 111 9.58 20.74 4.93
N ILE A 112 8.39 20.55 4.42
CA ILE A 112 8.12 20.23 3.01
C ILE A 112 7.15 21.26 2.43
N ALA A 113 7.40 21.67 1.20
CA ALA A 113 6.55 22.66 0.56
C ALA A 113 5.18 22.05 0.18
N PRO A 114 4.08 22.80 0.33
CA PRO A 114 2.73 22.30 0.03
C PRO A 114 2.57 21.76 -1.40
N HIS A 115 3.21 22.35 -2.40
CA HIS A 115 3.14 21.90 -3.78
C HIS A 115 3.72 20.48 -3.96
N ILE A 116 4.78 20.13 -3.23
CA ILE A 116 5.37 18.78 -3.27
C ILE A 116 4.37 17.74 -2.76
N LEU A 117 3.64 18.06 -1.68
CA LEU A 117 2.61 17.16 -1.16
C LEU A 117 1.42 17.07 -2.12
N GLN A 118 1.07 18.16 -2.81
CA GLN A 118 0.03 18.17 -3.82
C GLN A 118 0.39 17.30 -5.03
N GLU A 119 1.64 17.38 -5.50
CA GLU A 119 2.16 16.50 -6.56
C GLU A 119 2.15 15.03 -6.13
N LEU A 120 2.58 14.75 -4.90
CA LEU A 120 2.56 13.41 -4.32
C LEU A 120 1.14 12.84 -4.24
N HIS A 121 0.17 13.64 -3.81
CA HIS A 121 -1.23 13.27 -3.76
C HIS A 121 -1.80 13.00 -5.16
N THR A 122 -1.44 13.81 -6.15
CA THR A 122 -1.82 13.59 -7.55
C THR A 122 -1.23 12.29 -8.08
N LEU A 123 0.03 12.02 -7.77
CA LEU A 123 0.71 10.77 -8.13
C LEU A 123 0.04 9.56 -7.46
N GLU A 124 -0.27 9.64 -6.17
CA GLU A 124 -1.00 8.61 -5.43
C GLU A 124 -2.32 8.25 -6.12
N HIS A 125 -3.11 9.26 -6.47
CA HIS A 125 -4.37 9.05 -7.19
C HIS A 125 -4.17 8.45 -8.58
N SER A 126 -3.14 8.85 -9.31
CA SER A 126 -2.84 8.30 -10.63
C SER A 126 -2.44 6.83 -10.54
N LEU A 127 -1.59 6.48 -9.58
CA LEU A 127 -1.16 5.11 -9.32
C LEU A 127 -2.33 4.23 -8.86
N GLN A 128 -3.22 4.75 -8.01
CA GLN A 128 -4.42 4.04 -7.59
C GLN A 128 -5.37 3.70 -8.75
N ARG A 129 -5.50 4.62 -9.73
CA ARG A 129 -6.30 4.39 -10.96
C ARG A 129 -5.64 3.39 -11.91
N GLN A 130 -4.32 3.37 -11.96
CA GLN A 130 -3.56 2.45 -12.80
C GLN A 130 -3.40 1.07 -12.15
N HIS A 131 -3.76 0.96 -10.86
CA HIS A 131 -3.62 -0.30 -10.15
C HIS A 131 -4.60 -1.34 -10.71
N PRO A 132 -4.13 -2.55 -11.03
CA PRO A 132 -4.98 -3.59 -11.61
C PRO A 132 -6.20 -3.88 -10.72
N ASP A 133 -7.39 -3.89 -11.31
CA ASP A 133 -8.64 -4.18 -10.59
C ASP A 133 -8.73 -5.62 -10.10
N THR A 134 -7.91 -6.51 -10.66
CA THR A 134 -7.86 -7.92 -10.28
C THR A 134 -6.41 -8.40 -10.14
N PRO A 135 -6.14 -9.39 -9.27
CA PRO A 135 -4.83 -10.02 -9.18
C PRO A 135 -4.35 -10.64 -10.50
N ALA A 136 -5.27 -11.04 -11.37
CA ALA A 136 -4.95 -11.62 -12.68
C ALA A 136 -4.18 -10.66 -13.59
N THR A 137 -4.38 -9.35 -13.43
CA THR A 137 -3.68 -8.33 -14.21
C THR A 137 -2.24 -8.04 -13.72
N LEU A 138 -1.85 -8.62 -12.59
CA LEU A 138 -0.45 -8.61 -12.12
C LEU A 138 0.45 -9.52 -12.97
N PHE A 139 -0.14 -10.45 -13.68
CA PHE A 139 0.56 -11.47 -14.46
C PHE A 139 0.19 -11.33 -15.93
N LYS A 140 1.19 -11.37 -16.80
CA LYS A 140 1.02 -11.29 -18.25
C LYS A 140 1.52 -12.58 -18.92
N SER A 141 0.99 -12.88 -20.10
CA SER A 141 1.58 -13.93 -20.94
C SER A 141 3.05 -13.58 -21.24
N GLY A 142 3.93 -14.55 -21.03
CA GLY A 142 5.38 -14.38 -21.12
C GLY A 142 6.10 -14.16 -19.81
N ASP A 143 5.38 -13.83 -18.70
CA ASP A 143 6.02 -13.64 -17.40
C ASP A 143 6.53 -14.97 -16.84
N THR A 144 7.72 -14.92 -16.24
CA THR A 144 8.25 -16.03 -15.44
C THR A 144 7.63 -16.01 -14.05
N VAL A 145 7.11 -17.13 -13.61
CA VAL A 145 6.49 -17.29 -12.28
C VAL A 145 7.04 -18.49 -11.54
N LEU A 146 6.98 -18.41 -10.22
CA LEU A 146 7.28 -19.49 -9.29
C LEU A 146 5.97 -20.06 -8.76
N LEU A 147 5.80 -21.37 -8.79
CA LEU A 147 4.71 -22.06 -8.10
C LEU A 147 5.02 -22.10 -6.60
N ALA A 148 4.24 -21.36 -5.83
CA ALA A 148 4.47 -21.19 -4.39
C ALA A 148 3.68 -22.19 -3.55
N ASP A 149 2.78 -22.99 -4.19
CA ASP A 149 1.87 -23.90 -3.50
C ASP A 149 1.47 -25.08 -4.37
N GLY A 150 1.15 -26.23 -3.73
CA GLY A 150 0.71 -27.44 -4.44
C GLY A 150 1.84 -28.42 -4.74
N PRO A 151 1.52 -29.50 -5.48
CA PRO A 151 2.47 -30.60 -5.79
C PRO A 151 3.72 -30.16 -6.58
N LEU A 152 3.62 -29.03 -7.29
CA LEU A 152 4.69 -28.47 -8.13
C LEU A 152 5.32 -27.22 -7.47
N SER A 153 5.16 -27.05 -6.16
CA SER A 153 5.76 -25.94 -5.41
C SER A 153 7.27 -25.90 -5.57
N GLY A 154 7.82 -24.69 -5.75
CA GLY A 154 9.26 -24.49 -5.99
C GLY A 154 9.68 -24.58 -7.45
N GLN A 155 8.80 -24.99 -8.37
CA GLN A 155 9.07 -25.00 -9.81
C GLN A 155 8.76 -23.64 -10.45
N THR A 156 9.57 -23.27 -11.44
CA THR A 156 9.33 -22.07 -12.26
C THR A 156 8.72 -22.45 -13.61
N GLY A 157 7.99 -21.51 -14.18
CA GLY A 157 7.43 -21.66 -15.51
C GLY A 157 7.07 -20.31 -16.11
N ILE A 158 6.66 -20.34 -17.39
CA ILE A 158 6.28 -19.14 -18.15
C ILE A 158 4.77 -19.14 -18.34
N ILE A 159 4.13 -18.02 -18.07
CA ILE A 159 2.69 -17.87 -18.25
C ILE A 159 2.35 -17.89 -19.73
N SER A 160 1.45 -18.77 -20.13
CA SER A 160 0.89 -18.80 -21.49
C SER A 160 -0.45 -18.08 -21.57
N SER A 161 -1.27 -18.13 -20.52
CA SER A 161 -2.54 -17.40 -20.46
C SER A 161 -2.98 -17.15 -19.03
N CYS A 162 -3.70 -16.04 -18.82
CA CYS A 162 -4.30 -15.66 -17.54
C CYS A 162 -5.82 -15.57 -17.67
N ALA A 163 -6.53 -16.20 -16.73
CA ALA A 163 -7.96 -16.02 -16.51
C ALA A 163 -8.18 -15.35 -15.15
N LYS A 164 -9.42 -15.00 -14.82
CA LYS A 164 -9.77 -14.25 -13.60
C LYS A 164 -9.23 -14.87 -12.32
N ASP A 165 -9.23 -16.19 -12.21
CA ASP A 165 -8.88 -16.96 -11.01
C ASP A 165 -7.85 -18.06 -11.26
N ARG A 166 -7.44 -18.25 -12.53
CA ARG A 166 -6.52 -19.30 -12.96
C ARG A 166 -5.47 -18.77 -13.92
N VAL A 167 -4.35 -19.44 -13.93
CA VAL A 167 -3.25 -19.16 -14.86
C VAL A 167 -2.74 -20.47 -15.45
N THR A 168 -2.49 -20.47 -16.77
CA THR A 168 -1.83 -21.58 -17.43
C THR A 168 -0.35 -21.26 -17.56
N VAL A 169 0.47 -22.11 -16.95
CA VAL A 169 1.92 -21.97 -16.89
C VAL A 169 2.55 -23.08 -17.74
N MET A 170 3.40 -22.69 -18.66
CA MET A 170 4.23 -23.65 -19.42
C MET A 170 5.41 -24.04 -18.55
N MET A 171 5.50 -25.29 -18.20
CA MET A 171 6.55 -25.83 -17.34
C MET A 171 7.38 -26.87 -18.09
N SER A 172 8.69 -26.81 -17.94
CA SER A 172 9.58 -27.84 -18.46
C SER A 172 9.64 -29.02 -17.46
N LEU A 173 8.88 -30.06 -17.73
CA LEU A 173 8.85 -31.27 -16.94
C LEU A 173 9.38 -32.43 -17.78
N LEU A 174 10.41 -33.12 -17.29
CA LEU A 174 11.04 -34.27 -17.96
C LEU A 174 11.50 -33.97 -19.41
N GLY A 175 12.00 -32.73 -19.64
CA GLY A 175 12.48 -32.30 -20.95
C GLY A 175 11.38 -31.91 -21.95
N GLN A 176 10.12 -31.88 -21.55
CA GLN A 176 8.98 -31.44 -22.36
C GLN A 176 8.29 -30.23 -21.74
N ASN A 177 7.84 -29.32 -22.61
CA ASN A 177 7.05 -28.17 -22.18
C ASN A 177 5.58 -28.56 -22.06
N ASN A 178 5.08 -28.63 -20.83
CA ASN A 178 3.72 -29.02 -20.53
C ASN A 178 2.91 -27.81 -20.01
N PRO A 179 1.71 -27.55 -20.55
CA PRO A 179 0.82 -26.55 -19.97
C PRO A 179 0.16 -27.08 -18.70
N VAL A 180 0.34 -26.37 -17.60
CA VAL A 180 -0.26 -26.69 -16.31
C VAL A 180 -1.16 -25.53 -15.89
N THR A 181 -2.45 -25.79 -15.72
CA THR A 181 -3.39 -24.76 -15.24
C THR A 181 -3.53 -24.85 -13.74
N VAL A 182 -3.15 -23.76 -13.06
CA VAL A 182 -3.18 -23.67 -11.61
C VAL A 182 -4.02 -22.47 -11.15
N PRO A 183 -4.55 -22.48 -9.92
CA PRO A 183 -5.20 -21.31 -9.37
C PRO A 183 -4.24 -20.13 -9.26
N LEU A 184 -4.70 -18.93 -9.57
CA LEU A 184 -3.87 -17.70 -9.57
C LEU A 184 -3.16 -17.46 -8.22
N HIS A 185 -3.79 -17.86 -7.12
CA HIS A 185 -3.19 -17.70 -5.80
C HIS A 185 -1.99 -18.61 -5.52
N THR A 186 -1.73 -19.61 -6.37
CA THR A 186 -0.59 -20.53 -6.21
C THR A 186 0.67 -20.05 -6.91
N VAL A 187 0.61 -18.96 -7.67
CA VAL A 187 1.76 -18.39 -8.38
C VAL A 187 2.25 -17.10 -7.72
N THR A 188 3.54 -16.83 -7.85
CA THR A 188 4.19 -15.59 -7.42
C THR A 188 5.30 -15.23 -8.41
N HIS A 189 5.72 -13.96 -8.43
CA HIS A 189 6.94 -13.61 -9.13
C HIS A 189 8.14 -14.26 -8.44
N PRO A 190 9.14 -14.74 -9.17
CA PRO A 190 10.39 -15.20 -8.56
C PRO A 190 11.04 -14.03 -7.80
N PRO A 191 11.83 -14.30 -6.74
CA PRO A 191 12.52 -13.29 -5.95
C PRO A 191 13.56 -12.50 -6.76
#